data_fc0a6fa38aac595db6d62ae10695f511
#
_entry.id   fc0a6fa38aac595db6d62ae10695f511
#
_cell.length_a   1.000
_cell.length_b   1.000
_cell.length_c   1.000
_cell.angle_alpha   90.00
_cell.angle_beta   90.00
_cell.angle_gamma   90.00
#
_symmetry.space_group_name_H-M   'P 1'
#
loop_
_entity.id
_entity.type
_entity.pdbx_description
1 polymer ?
#
loop_
_entity_poly.entity_id
_entity_poly.type
_entity_poly.pdbx_seq_one_letter_code
_entity_poly.pdbx_strand_id
1 'polypeptide(L)'
;MFLIPAVLMAQSTAPKAPAAESTTAAPTAKPAPKSASAPQAAAPVLATDEEKTVYALGLQVYRSLAQFDLSPAEVELVQRALADAAGGKPAVDVNEWAPKLQPFAQARSARVAEGQKAASKAYLAKAAAEAGAVKTESGLIYMDLQPGSGASPKASDTVKVNYRGTLIDGTEFDSSYKRNQPAQFPLNGVIRCWTEGVQKMKVGGKARLVCPSDIAYGDSGRPPLIPGGATLVFEIELLEIEGH
;
A
#
# COMPACT_ATOMS: atom_id res chain seq x y z
N MET A 1 -57.64 -22.38 -15.35
CA MET A 1 -58.19 -23.75 -15.42
C MET A 1 -57.05 -24.70 -15.06
N PHE A 2 -57.32 -25.47 -13.99
CA PHE A 2 -56.51 -26.58 -13.40
C PHE A 2 -55.19 -26.20 -12.72
N LEU A 3 -55.08 -26.29 -11.48
CA LEU A 3 -55.41 -27.12 -10.30
C LEU A 3 -54.09 -27.64 -9.67
N ILE A 4 -53.93 -27.22 -8.42
CA ILE A 4 -52.98 -27.74 -7.40
C ILE A 4 -53.44 -29.16 -7.02
N PRO A 5 -52.59 -30.06 -6.53
CA PRO A 5 -52.84 -30.49 -5.16
C PRO A 5 -51.60 -30.50 -4.23
N ALA A 6 -51.90 -30.15 -2.99
CA ALA A 6 -51.16 -30.37 -1.78
C ALA A 6 -51.45 -31.80 -1.25
N VAL A 7 -50.50 -32.44 -0.63
CA VAL A 7 -50.60 -33.58 0.32
C VAL A 7 -49.27 -33.60 1.10
N LEU A 8 -49.16 -33.68 2.32
CA LEU A 8 -49.81 -34.01 3.58
C LEU A 8 -48.68 -34.49 4.54
N MET A 9 -48.80 -34.05 5.75
CA MET A 9 -47.94 -34.36 6.92
C MET A 9 -47.84 -35.86 7.22
N ALA A 10 -46.70 -36.27 7.83
CA ALA A 10 -46.70 -37.35 8.81
C ALA A 10 -45.66 -37.05 9.90
N GLN A 11 -46.15 -36.83 11.11
CA GLN A 11 -45.43 -36.88 12.38
C GLN A 11 -45.24 -38.35 12.78
N SER A 12 -44.11 -38.70 13.36
CA SER A 12 -44.00 -39.91 14.17
C SER A 12 -42.97 -39.71 15.28
N THR A 13 -43.47 -39.61 16.41
CA THR A 13 -43.15 -39.92 17.81
C THR A 13 -41.88 -40.67 18.13
N ALA A 14 -41.20 -40.15 19.17
CA ALA A 14 -40.14 -40.78 19.95
C ALA A 14 -40.60 -41.98 20.80
N PRO A 15 -39.71 -42.84 21.25
CA PRO A 15 -39.76 -43.21 22.63
C PRO A 15 -38.44 -43.04 23.43
N LYS A 16 -38.65 -42.91 24.69
CA LYS A 16 -37.90 -42.63 25.89
C LYS A 16 -36.95 -43.79 26.28
N ALA A 17 -35.85 -43.40 26.95
CA ALA A 17 -34.72 -44.10 27.54
C ALA A 17 -34.95 -45.45 28.30
N PRO A 18 -33.89 -46.16 28.66
CA PRO A 18 -33.37 -45.96 30.02
C PRO A 18 -31.84 -45.86 30.17
N ALA A 19 -31.45 -45.36 31.35
CA ALA A 19 -30.12 -45.15 31.84
C ALA A 19 -29.41 -46.46 32.18
N ALA A 20 -28.10 -46.48 31.94
CA ALA A 20 -27.15 -47.34 32.68
C ALA A 20 -25.84 -46.57 32.84
N GLU A 21 -25.46 -46.33 34.08
CA GLU A 21 -24.17 -45.87 34.54
C GLU A 21 -23.06 -46.82 34.11
N SER A 22 -21.96 -46.30 33.61
CA SER A 22 -20.65 -46.96 33.71
C SER A 22 -19.57 -45.89 33.68
N THR A 23 -18.98 -45.70 34.82
CA THR A 23 -17.78 -44.98 35.15
C THR A 23 -16.59 -45.53 34.35
N THR A 24 -16.00 -44.71 33.50
CA THR A 24 -14.61 -44.91 33.07
C THR A 24 -13.93 -43.57 32.86
N ALA A 25 -12.91 -43.33 33.66
CA ALA A 25 -12.10 -42.13 33.70
C ALA A 25 -11.43 -41.84 32.33
N ALA A 26 -11.61 -40.65 31.84
CA ALA A 26 -10.83 -40.11 30.72
C ALA A 26 -9.43 -39.72 31.21
N PRO A 27 -8.36 -40.01 30.46
CA PRO A 27 -7.04 -39.53 30.81
C PRO A 27 -6.95 -38.02 30.56
N THR A 28 -6.57 -37.30 31.61
CA THR A 28 -6.24 -35.88 31.59
C THR A 28 -5.18 -35.60 30.53
N ALA A 29 -5.58 -34.90 29.46
CA ALA A 29 -4.65 -34.33 28.49
C ALA A 29 -3.81 -33.26 29.19
N LYS A 30 -2.53 -33.52 29.28
CA LYS A 30 -1.50 -32.60 29.77
C LYS A 30 -1.52 -31.35 28.84
N PRO A 31 -1.64 -30.10 29.35
CA PRO A 31 -1.56 -28.93 28.51
C PRO A 31 -0.18 -28.87 27.86
N ALA A 32 -0.16 -28.67 26.53
CA ALA A 32 1.05 -28.43 25.76
C ALA A 32 1.78 -27.23 26.37
N PRO A 33 3.11 -27.23 26.44
CA PRO A 33 3.85 -26.10 26.94
C PRO A 33 3.63 -24.92 26.00
N LYS A 34 3.12 -23.80 26.54
CA LYS A 34 3.14 -22.52 25.87
C LYS A 34 4.59 -22.22 25.47
N SER A 35 4.86 -22.13 24.21
CA SER A 35 6.13 -21.63 23.67
C SER A 35 6.41 -20.30 24.35
N ALA A 36 7.29 -20.30 25.32
CA ALA A 36 7.81 -19.09 25.92
C ALA A 36 8.63 -18.40 24.84
N SER A 37 8.12 -17.28 24.33
CA SER A 37 8.94 -16.35 23.57
C SER A 37 10.17 -16.05 24.42
N ALA A 38 11.35 -16.37 23.91
CA ALA A 38 12.59 -15.97 24.54
C ALA A 38 12.57 -14.45 24.76
N PRO A 39 13.06 -13.94 25.89
CA PRO A 39 13.12 -12.49 26.11
C PRO A 39 13.95 -11.87 24.99
N GLN A 40 13.31 -11.03 24.18
CA GLN A 40 13.98 -10.25 23.16
C GLN A 40 14.94 -9.33 23.92
N ALA A 41 16.25 -9.58 23.80
CA ALA A 41 17.26 -8.71 24.40
C ALA A 41 16.99 -7.28 23.97
N ALA A 42 16.93 -6.36 24.93
CA ALA A 42 16.72 -4.95 24.64
C ALA A 42 17.77 -4.52 23.59
N ALA A 43 17.28 -3.90 22.49
CA ALA A 43 18.19 -3.44 21.44
C ALA A 43 19.25 -2.52 22.04
N PRO A 44 20.54 -2.69 21.71
CA PRO A 44 21.60 -1.86 22.26
C PRO A 44 21.32 -0.39 21.96
N VAL A 45 21.47 0.48 22.96
CA VAL A 45 21.31 1.92 22.80
C VAL A 45 22.45 2.42 21.93
N LEU A 46 22.14 3.10 20.83
CA LEU A 46 23.13 3.74 19.97
C LEU A 46 23.67 4.99 20.68
N ALA A 47 24.82 4.88 21.31
CA ALA A 47 25.37 5.91 22.19
C ALA A 47 26.21 6.95 21.45
N THR A 48 26.95 6.52 20.42
CA THR A 48 27.87 7.38 19.66
C THR A 48 27.32 7.77 18.29
N ASP A 49 27.85 8.83 17.71
CA ASP A 49 27.49 9.24 16.34
C ASP A 49 28.01 8.25 15.30
N GLU A 50 29.11 7.55 15.57
CA GLU A 50 29.61 6.48 14.73
C GLU A 50 28.64 5.30 14.70
N GLU A 51 28.15 4.83 15.84
CA GLU A 51 27.14 3.78 15.93
C GLU A 51 25.85 4.14 15.20
N LYS A 52 25.38 5.39 15.34
CA LYS A 52 24.22 5.91 14.61
C LYS A 52 24.45 5.94 13.11
N THR A 53 25.67 6.31 12.68
CA THR A 53 26.04 6.34 11.26
C THR A 53 26.08 4.94 10.66
N VAL A 54 26.67 3.97 11.36
CA VAL A 54 26.67 2.55 10.93
C VAL A 54 25.24 1.98 10.90
N TYR A 55 24.42 2.31 11.89
CA TYR A 55 23.01 1.92 11.89
C TYR A 55 22.24 2.54 10.70
N ALA A 56 22.49 3.82 10.41
CA ALA A 56 21.90 4.50 9.25
C ALA A 56 22.32 3.85 7.92
N LEU A 57 23.57 3.37 7.80
CA LEU A 57 24.00 2.57 6.66
C LEU A 57 23.16 1.30 6.53
N GLY A 58 22.89 0.58 7.62
CA GLY A 58 21.98 -0.57 7.63
C GLY A 58 20.58 -0.24 7.14
N LEU A 59 20.01 0.91 7.56
CA LEU A 59 18.73 1.39 7.06
C LEU A 59 18.75 1.70 5.55
N GLN A 60 19.86 2.22 5.02
CA GLN A 60 20.01 2.44 3.57
C GLN A 60 20.05 1.12 2.80
N VAL A 61 20.77 0.12 3.30
CA VAL A 61 20.76 -1.23 2.71
C VAL A 61 19.34 -1.79 2.71
N TYR A 62 18.62 -1.72 3.83
CA TYR A 62 17.23 -2.19 3.89
C TYR A 62 16.34 -1.48 2.87
N ARG A 63 16.47 -0.17 2.71
CA ARG A 63 15.70 0.59 1.69
C ARG A 63 15.97 0.09 0.26
N SER A 64 17.19 -0.32 -0.06
CA SER A 64 17.52 -0.87 -1.38
C SER A 64 16.85 -2.23 -1.64
N LEU A 65 16.42 -2.93 -0.59
CA LEU A 65 15.73 -4.21 -0.66
C LEU A 65 14.20 -4.07 -0.82
N ALA A 66 13.66 -2.86 -0.80
CA ALA A 66 12.20 -2.61 -0.84
C ALA A 66 11.51 -3.25 -2.06
N GLN A 67 12.20 -3.34 -3.21
CA GLN A 67 11.70 -3.99 -4.42
C GLN A 67 11.45 -5.49 -4.28
N PHE A 68 12.04 -6.14 -3.27
CA PHE A 68 11.92 -7.58 -3.06
C PHE A 68 10.76 -7.97 -2.15
N ASP A 69 10.08 -7.01 -1.52
CA ASP A 69 8.95 -7.25 -0.60
C ASP A 69 9.26 -8.39 0.40
N LEU A 70 10.35 -8.22 1.14
CA LEU A 70 10.86 -9.25 2.04
C LEU A 70 10.02 -9.35 3.31
N SER A 71 9.61 -10.57 3.65
CA SER A 71 9.03 -10.89 4.95
C SER A 71 10.08 -10.77 6.07
N PRO A 72 9.67 -10.66 7.35
CA PRO A 72 10.60 -10.62 8.47
C PRO A 72 11.60 -11.79 8.49
N ALA A 73 11.16 -13.00 8.18
CA ALA A 73 12.04 -14.17 8.10
C ALA A 73 13.06 -14.09 6.96
N GLU A 74 12.68 -13.48 5.82
CA GLU A 74 13.60 -13.25 4.71
C GLU A 74 14.60 -12.13 5.02
N VAL A 75 14.22 -11.13 5.81
CA VAL A 75 15.14 -10.11 6.33
C VAL A 75 16.19 -10.76 7.24
N GLU A 76 15.83 -11.72 8.08
CA GLU A 76 16.79 -12.51 8.91
C GLU A 76 17.78 -13.28 8.03
N LEU A 77 17.35 -13.85 6.89
CA LEU A 77 18.25 -14.49 5.93
C LEU A 77 19.25 -13.49 5.32
N VAL A 78 18.79 -12.26 5.00
CA VAL A 78 19.69 -11.20 4.51
C VAL A 78 20.71 -10.81 5.60
N GLN A 79 20.29 -10.64 6.83
CA GLN A 79 21.18 -10.34 7.96
C GLN A 79 22.24 -11.43 8.14
N ARG A 80 21.82 -12.69 8.07
CA ARG A 80 22.75 -13.82 8.10
C ARG A 80 23.74 -13.78 6.93
N ALA A 81 23.27 -13.51 5.72
CA ALA A 81 24.16 -13.43 4.55
C ALA A 81 25.22 -12.33 4.68
N LEU A 82 24.86 -11.17 5.28
CA LEU A 82 25.82 -10.10 5.58
C LEU A 82 26.87 -10.55 6.60
N ALA A 83 26.47 -11.25 7.65
CA ALA A 83 27.38 -11.79 8.65
C ALA A 83 28.31 -12.86 8.06
N ASP A 84 27.79 -13.79 7.25
CA ASP A 84 28.54 -14.86 6.60
C ASP A 84 29.57 -14.25 5.60
N ALA A 85 29.19 -13.21 4.87
CA ALA A 85 30.08 -12.50 3.95
C ALA A 85 31.20 -11.76 4.71
N ALA A 86 30.89 -11.08 5.79
CA ALA A 86 31.88 -10.42 6.65
C ALA A 86 32.87 -11.43 7.27
N GLY A 87 32.40 -12.64 7.56
CA GLY A 87 33.22 -13.75 8.06
C GLY A 87 34.00 -14.51 6.96
N GLY A 88 33.85 -14.14 5.68
CA GLY A 88 34.48 -14.83 4.54
C GLY A 88 33.96 -16.25 4.28
N LYS A 89 32.75 -16.57 4.75
CA LYS A 89 32.15 -17.90 4.64
C LYS A 89 30.71 -17.84 4.13
N PRO A 90 30.46 -17.32 2.91
CA PRO A 90 29.12 -17.27 2.33
C PRO A 90 28.62 -18.69 2.10
N ALA A 91 27.33 -18.93 2.40
CA ALA A 91 26.70 -20.25 2.25
C ALA A 91 26.39 -20.63 0.80
N VAL A 92 26.39 -19.64 -0.11
CA VAL A 92 26.15 -19.83 -1.56
C VAL A 92 27.09 -18.97 -2.39
N ASP A 93 27.35 -19.39 -3.64
CA ASP A 93 28.07 -18.55 -4.60
C ASP A 93 27.12 -17.51 -5.18
N VAL A 94 27.42 -16.22 -4.96
CA VAL A 94 26.60 -15.12 -5.48
C VAL A 94 26.51 -15.11 -7.01
N ASN A 95 27.56 -15.54 -7.72
CA ASN A 95 27.57 -15.55 -9.20
C ASN A 95 26.57 -16.57 -9.77
N GLU A 96 26.38 -17.69 -9.10
CA GLU A 96 25.38 -18.69 -9.46
C GLU A 96 23.93 -18.17 -9.26
N TRP A 97 23.73 -17.40 -8.19
CA TRP A 97 22.38 -16.96 -7.81
C TRP A 97 22.01 -15.55 -8.29
N ALA A 98 22.97 -14.71 -8.64
CA ALA A 98 22.72 -13.34 -9.13
C ALA A 98 21.72 -13.27 -10.30
N PRO A 99 21.75 -14.18 -11.31
CA PRO A 99 20.77 -14.15 -12.41
C PRO A 99 19.32 -14.39 -11.98
N LYS A 100 19.10 -14.97 -10.79
CA LYS A 100 17.76 -15.25 -10.26
C LYS A 100 17.17 -14.05 -9.51
N LEU A 101 17.96 -13.03 -9.15
CA LEU A 101 17.49 -11.88 -8.37
C LEU A 101 16.49 -11.03 -9.14
N GLN A 102 16.73 -10.78 -10.43
CA GLN A 102 15.84 -9.95 -11.23
C GLN A 102 14.45 -10.61 -11.45
N PRO A 103 14.34 -11.87 -11.86
CA PRO A 103 13.04 -12.56 -11.93
C PRO A 103 12.32 -12.62 -10.59
N PHE A 104 13.06 -12.82 -9.50
CA PHE A 104 12.49 -12.82 -8.16
C PHE A 104 11.91 -11.45 -7.79
N ALA A 105 12.65 -10.35 -8.03
CA ALA A 105 12.15 -8.99 -7.79
C ALA A 105 10.90 -8.69 -8.62
N GLN A 106 10.88 -9.08 -9.90
CA GLN A 106 9.73 -8.88 -10.79
C GLN A 106 8.49 -9.64 -10.29
N ALA A 107 8.63 -10.90 -9.89
CA ALA A 107 7.52 -11.68 -9.35
C ALA A 107 6.96 -11.09 -8.07
N ARG A 108 7.82 -10.55 -7.19
CA ARG A 108 7.42 -9.89 -5.95
C ARG A 108 6.69 -8.57 -6.23
N SER A 109 7.24 -7.73 -7.11
CA SER A 109 6.61 -6.47 -7.51
C SER A 109 5.23 -6.69 -8.15
N ALA A 110 5.09 -7.69 -9.02
CA ALA A 110 3.81 -8.04 -9.62
C ALA A 110 2.77 -8.46 -8.56
N ARG A 111 3.18 -9.29 -7.60
CA ARG A 111 2.29 -9.69 -6.49
C ARG A 111 1.83 -8.50 -5.64
N VAL A 112 2.75 -7.59 -5.30
CA VAL A 112 2.42 -6.37 -4.56
C VAL A 112 1.46 -5.50 -5.36
N ALA A 113 1.72 -5.31 -6.67
CA ALA A 113 0.87 -4.51 -7.54
C ALA A 113 -0.56 -5.06 -7.63
N GLU A 114 -0.72 -6.37 -7.80
CA GLU A 114 -2.04 -7.00 -7.81
C GLU A 114 -2.78 -6.85 -6.48
N GLY A 115 -2.09 -7.00 -5.36
CA GLY A 115 -2.64 -6.77 -4.02
C GLY A 115 -3.12 -5.33 -3.83
N GLN A 116 -2.31 -4.35 -4.23
CA GLN A 116 -2.64 -2.93 -4.17
C GLN A 116 -3.84 -2.57 -5.07
N LYS A 117 -3.85 -3.07 -6.31
CA LYS A 117 -4.99 -2.86 -7.23
C LYS A 117 -6.28 -3.47 -6.67
N ALA A 118 -6.21 -4.67 -6.09
CA ALA A 118 -7.37 -5.31 -5.47
C ALA A 118 -7.90 -4.50 -4.29
N ALA A 119 -7.02 -4.03 -3.39
CA ALA A 119 -7.39 -3.17 -2.26
C ALA A 119 -7.99 -1.84 -2.71
N SER A 120 -7.49 -1.28 -3.81
CA SER A 120 -7.94 0.00 -4.37
C SER A 120 -9.34 -0.04 -4.97
N LYS A 121 -9.86 -1.19 -5.40
CA LYS A 121 -11.18 -1.29 -6.08
C LYS A 121 -12.32 -0.69 -5.27
N ALA A 122 -12.42 -1.08 -3.99
CA ALA A 122 -13.48 -0.57 -3.11
C ALA A 122 -13.31 0.92 -2.84
N TYR A 123 -12.07 1.39 -2.66
CA TYR A 123 -11.77 2.80 -2.44
C TYR A 123 -12.15 3.66 -3.66
N LEU A 124 -11.75 3.24 -4.87
CA LEU A 124 -12.09 3.93 -6.13
C LEU A 124 -13.59 3.99 -6.37
N ALA A 125 -14.31 2.88 -6.11
CA ALA A 125 -15.77 2.87 -6.23
C ALA A 125 -16.43 3.83 -5.24
N LYS A 126 -15.98 3.86 -3.98
CA LYS A 126 -16.47 4.79 -2.96
C LYS A 126 -16.17 6.24 -3.35
N ALA A 127 -14.93 6.54 -3.73
CA ALA A 127 -14.54 7.90 -4.11
C ALA A 127 -15.32 8.41 -5.34
N ALA A 128 -15.61 7.56 -6.32
CA ALA A 128 -16.39 7.93 -7.50
C ALA A 128 -17.88 8.18 -7.20
N ALA A 129 -18.39 7.63 -6.10
CA ALA A 129 -19.77 7.82 -5.65
C ALA A 129 -19.94 9.03 -4.71
N GLU A 130 -18.87 9.70 -4.31
CA GLU A 130 -18.95 10.89 -3.46
C GLU A 130 -19.61 12.06 -4.19
N ALA A 131 -20.39 12.86 -3.46
CA ALA A 131 -21.06 14.03 -4.04
C ALA A 131 -20.04 15.02 -4.59
N GLY A 132 -20.21 15.44 -5.84
CA GLY A 132 -19.29 16.34 -6.54
C GLY A 132 -18.07 15.65 -7.16
N ALA A 133 -17.92 14.33 -7.02
CA ALA A 133 -16.86 13.58 -7.70
C ALA A 133 -17.19 13.37 -9.18
N VAL A 134 -16.20 13.58 -10.04
CA VAL A 134 -16.26 13.34 -11.48
C VAL A 134 -15.21 12.30 -11.85
N LYS A 135 -15.66 11.12 -12.29
CA LYS A 135 -14.77 10.10 -12.84
C LYS A 135 -14.58 10.34 -14.34
N THR A 136 -13.32 10.41 -14.77
CA THR A 136 -12.96 10.59 -16.19
C THR A 136 -12.76 9.25 -16.90
N GLU A 137 -12.61 9.26 -18.21
CA GLU A 137 -12.32 8.08 -19.04
C GLU A 137 -10.98 7.42 -18.67
N SER A 138 -9.98 8.20 -18.24
CA SER A 138 -8.69 7.69 -17.78
C SER A 138 -8.77 6.98 -16.43
N GLY A 139 -9.92 7.09 -15.73
CA GLY A 139 -10.13 6.58 -14.39
C GLY A 139 -9.78 7.55 -13.27
N LEU A 140 -9.29 8.76 -13.57
CA LEU A 140 -9.11 9.82 -12.59
C LEU A 140 -10.46 10.14 -11.93
N ILE A 141 -10.47 10.25 -10.59
CA ILE A 141 -11.62 10.79 -9.85
C ILE A 141 -11.21 12.16 -9.36
N TYR A 142 -11.84 13.19 -9.92
CA TYR A 142 -11.63 14.60 -9.62
C TYR A 142 -12.77 15.11 -8.74
N MET A 143 -12.43 15.94 -7.75
CA MET A 143 -13.43 16.62 -6.91
C MET A 143 -12.92 18.01 -6.55
N ASP A 144 -13.70 19.05 -6.84
CA ASP A 144 -13.47 20.38 -6.30
C ASP A 144 -13.74 20.39 -4.79
N LEU A 145 -12.74 20.75 -3.99
CA LEU A 145 -12.90 21.02 -2.56
C LEU A 145 -13.21 22.49 -2.34
N GLN A 146 -12.62 23.36 -3.14
CA GLN A 146 -12.87 24.79 -3.17
C GLN A 146 -12.72 25.27 -4.64
N PRO A 147 -13.76 25.78 -5.28
CA PRO A 147 -13.67 26.33 -6.63
C PRO A 147 -12.75 27.55 -6.69
N GLY A 148 -11.85 27.57 -7.68
CA GLY A 148 -11.07 28.77 -8.01
C GLY A 148 -11.83 29.69 -8.95
N SER A 149 -11.37 30.94 -9.07
CA SER A 149 -11.96 31.97 -9.95
C SER A 149 -11.02 32.42 -11.08
N GLY A 150 -9.73 32.05 -11.02
CA GLY A 150 -8.75 32.44 -12.02
C GLY A 150 -8.77 31.57 -13.28
N ALA A 151 -7.72 31.69 -14.09
CA ALA A 151 -7.54 30.88 -15.30
C ALA A 151 -7.29 29.40 -14.97
N SER A 152 -7.57 28.52 -15.93
CA SER A 152 -7.17 27.11 -15.88
C SER A 152 -5.88 26.90 -16.68
N PRO A 153 -4.94 26.09 -16.18
CA PRO A 153 -3.68 25.84 -16.88
C PRO A 153 -3.86 24.89 -18.07
N LYS A 154 -2.95 25.00 -19.03
CA LYS A 154 -2.79 24.06 -20.14
C LYS A 154 -1.71 23.04 -19.81
N ALA A 155 -1.67 21.94 -20.54
CA ALA A 155 -0.67 20.89 -20.35
C ALA A 155 0.79 21.36 -20.50
N SER A 156 1.03 22.43 -21.26
CA SER A 156 2.36 23.04 -21.47
C SER A 156 2.81 23.97 -20.36
N ASP A 157 1.91 24.36 -19.47
CA ASP A 157 2.17 25.42 -18.50
C ASP A 157 2.92 24.87 -17.27
N THR A 158 3.68 25.75 -16.63
CA THR A 158 4.26 25.53 -15.31
C THR A 158 3.30 26.09 -14.26
N VAL A 159 3.00 25.29 -13.26
CA VAL A 159 2.08 25.67 -12.17
C VAL A 159 2.80 25.71 -10.84
N LYS A 160 2.38 26.63 -9.98
CA LYS A 160 2.78 26.72 -8.59
C LYS A 160 1.64 26.23 -7.69
N VAL A 161 1.92 25.24 -6.89
CA VAL A 161 0.89 24.54 -6.09
C VAL A 161 1.35 24.30 -4.67
N ASN A 162 0.39 24.25 -3.76
CA ASN A 162 0.53 23.46 -2.55
C ASN A 162 -0.12 22.10 -2.76
N TYR A 163 0.45 21.06 -2.18
CA TYR A 163 -0.12 19.72 -2.29
C TYR A 163 0.25 18.82 -1.13
N ARG A 164 -0.58 17.81 -0.95
CA ARG A 164 -0.37 16.68 -0.08
C ARG A 164 -0.72 15.41 -0.83
N GLY A 165 0.20 14.45 -0.88
CA GLY A 165 0.01 13.14 -1.49
C GLY A 165 -0.01 12.03 -0.45
N THR A 166 -1.05 11.20 -0.47
CA THR A 166 -1.24 10.06 0.43
C THR A 166 -1.58 8.78 -0.33
N LEU A 167 -1.28 7.64 0.26
CA LEU A 167 -1.87 6.36 -0.09
C LEU A 167 -3.32 6.31 0.37
N ILE A 168 -4.07 5.27 -0.05
CA ILE A 168 -5.49 5.09 0.32
C ILE A 168 -5.71 4.81 1.81
N ASP A 169 -4.68 4.37 2.53
CA ASP A 169 -4.68 4.18 3.99
C ASP A 169 -4.37 5.47 4.77
N GLY A 170 -4.12 6.58 4.07
CA GLY A 170 -3.76 7.87 4.65
C GLY A 170 -2.27 8.09 4.88
N THR A 171 -1.42 7.10 4.60
CA THR A 171 0.04 7.25 4.70
C THR A 171 0.52 8.33 3.73
N GLU A 172 1.09 9.41 4.27
CA GLU A 172 1.61 10.52 3.47
C GLU A 172 3.00 10.18 2.92
N PHE A 173 3.14 10.25 1.59
CA PHE A 173 4.41 9.99 0.92
C PHE A 173 5.11 11.26 0.44
N ASP A 174 4.37 12.37 0.23
CA ASP A 174 4.95 13.66 -0.14
C ASP A 174 4.01 14.82 0.19
N SER A 175 4.58 16.00 0.51
CA SER A 175 3.82 17.19 0.83
C SER A 175 4.66 18.45 0.69
N SER A 176 4.14 19.49 0.04
CA SER A 176 4.74 20.82 0.02
C SER A 176 4.65 21.50 1.37
N TYR A 177 3.61 21.21 2.14
CA TYR A 177 3.40 21.78 3.48
C TYR A 177 4.51 21.37 4.46
N LYS A 178 5.00 20.12 4.38
CA LYS A 178 6.15 19.67 5.21
C LYS A 178 7.44 20.41 4.91
N ARG A 179 7.58 20.92 3.69
CA ARG A 179 8.74 21.71 3.27
C ARG A 179 8.52 23.21 3.53
N ASN A 180 7.33 23.62 3.99
CA ASN A 180 6.92 25.01 4.15
C ASN A 180 7.14 25.86 2.90
N GLN A 181 7.05 25.27 1.72
CA GLN A 181 7.30 25.91 0.45
C GLN A 181 6.42 25.33 -0.65
N PRO A 182 5.66 26.15 -1.38
CA PRO A 182 4.97 25.72 -2.60
C PRO A 182 5.95 25.11 -3.60
N ALA A 183 5.47 24.18 -4.39
CA ALA A 183 6.26 23.53 -5.42
C ALA A 183 5.84 24.02 -6.81
N GLN A 184 6.81 24.03 -7.73
CA GLN A 184 6.59 24.39 -9.13
C GLN A 184 6.81 23.16 -10.01
N PHE A 185 5.88 22.92 -10.94
CA PHE A 185 5.94 21.78 -11.84
C PHE A 185 5.49 22.16 -13.25
N PRO A 186 6.25 21.80 -14.30
CA PRO A 186 5.72 21.76 -15.64
C PRO A 186 4.71 20.62 -15.76
N LEU A 187 3.47 20.90 -16.18
CA LEU A 187 2.40 19.89 -16.20
C LEU A 187 2.65 18.74 -17.18
N ASN A 188 3.50 18.93 -18.18
CA ASN A 188 3.96 17.89 -19.09
C ASN A 188 5.06 16.99 -18.49
N GLY A 189 5.63 17.36 -17.34
CA GLY A 189 6.70 16.62 -16.63
C GLY A 189 6.23 15.84 -15.41
N VAL A 190 4.94 15.85 -15.11
CA VAL A 190 4.37 15.14 -13.96
C VAL A 190 3.59 13.88 -14.38
N ILE A 191 3.08 13.11 -13.42
CA ILE A 191 2.24 11.93 -13.69
C ILE A 191 0.96 12.34 -14.44
N ARG A 192 0.45 11.45 -15.30
CA ARG A 192 -0.73 11.71 -16.16
C ARG A 192 -1.94 12.19 -15.37
N CYS A 193 -2.17 11.65 -14.18
CA CYS A 193 -3.22 12.08 -13.27
C CYS A 193 -3.14 13.59 -12.97
N TRP A 194 -1.95 14.11 -12.69
CA TRP A 194 -1.75 15.54 -12.43
C TRP A 194 -1.91 16.38 -13.69
N THR A 195 -1.30 15.95 -14.80
CA THR A 195 -1.47 16.63 -16.09
C THR A 195 -2.94 16.78 -16.45
N GLU A 196 -3.76 15.75 -16.25
CA GLU A 196 -5.19 15.80 -16.52
C GLU A 196 -5.96 16.59 -15.47
N GLY A 197 -5.72 16.29 -14.17
CA GLY A 197 -6.52 16.82 -13.07
C GLY A 197 -6.30 18.30 -12.82
N VAL A 198 -5.04 18.78 -12.89
CA VAL A 198 -4.74 20.20 -12.62
C VAL A 198 -5.28 21.11 -13.72
N GLN A 199 -5.37 20.64 -14.97
CA GLN A 199 -6.03 21.39 -16.05
C GLN A 199 -7.54 21.65 -15.82
N LYS A 200 -8.19 20.85 -14.96
CA LYS A 200 -9.59 21.04 -14.57
C LYS A 200 -9.76 22.10 -13.47
N MET A 201 -8.69 22.42 -12.77
CA MET A 201 -8.68 23.43 -11.70
C MET A 201 -8.64 24.85 -12.28
N LYS A 202 -9.02 25.82 -11.44
CA LYS A 202 -8.77 27.25 -11.67
C LYS A 202 -7.85 27.78 -10.58
N VAL A 203 -7.03 28.78 -10.90
CA VAL A 203 -6.18 29.46 -9.92
C VAL A 203 -7.03 29.96 -8.74
N GLY A 204 -6.51 29.75 -7.54
CA GLY A 204 -7.18 30.00 -6.26
C GLY A 204 -8.08 28.83 -5.80
N GLY A 205 -8.17 27.75 -6.59
CA GLY A 205 -8.96 26.58 -6.23
C GLY A 205 -8.18 25.49 -5.52
N LYS A 206 -8.91 24.61 -4.83
CA LYS A 206 -8.41 23.40 -4.21
C LYS A 206 -9.21 22.20 -4.70
N ALA A 207 -8.52 21.13 -5.07
CA ALA A 207 -9.16 19.91 -5.57
C ALA A 207 -8.54 18.65 -4.93
N ARG A 208 -9.34 17.58 -4.88
CA ARG A 208 -8.89 16.23 -4.57
C ARG A 208 -8.85 15.41 -5.86
N LEU A 209 -7.71 14.77 -6.09
CA LEU A 209 -7.48 13.86 -7.19
C LEU A 209 -7.26 12.47 -6.62
N VAL A 210 -8.06 11.49 -7.04
CA VAL A 210 -7.81 10.08 -6.76
C VAL A 210 -7.32 9.42 -8.04
N CYS A 211 -6.07 9.01 -8.02
CA CYS A 211 -5.30 8.57 -9.18
C CYS A 211 -5.09 7.05 -9.13
N PRO A 212 -5.79 6.25 -9.95
CA PRO A 212 -5.43 4.85 -10.16
C PRO A 212 -3.97 4.71 -10.60
N SER A 213 -3.35 3.58 -10.29
CA SER A 213 -1.92 3.35 -10.60
C SER A 213 -1.58 3.55 -12.06
N ASP A 214 -2.48 3.21 -13.00
CA ASP A 214 -2.24 3.26 -14.45
C ASP A 214 -1.99 4.69 -14.98
N ILE A 215 -2.45 5.71 -14.27
CA ILE A 215 -2.19 7.12 -14.57
C ILE A 215 -1.27 7.79 -13.54
N ALA A 216 -0.67 7.00 -12.65
CA ALA A 216 0.30 7.41 -11.63
C ALA A 216 1.66 6.74 -11.87
N TYR A 217 2.07 5.81 -11.01
CA TYR A 217 3.39 5.16 -11.10
C TYR A 217 3.33 3.69 -11.56
N GLY A 218 2.18 3.22 -12.06
CA GLY A 218 2.00 1.88 -12.61
C GLY A 218 2.30 0.76 -11.62
N ASP A 219 2.65 -0.40 -12.15
CA ASP A 219 2.96 -1.59 -11.37
C ASP A 219 4.36 -1.57 -10.74
N SER A 220 5.22 -0.66 -11.18
CA SER A 220 6.55 -0.46 -10.60
C SER A 220 6.49 0.37 -9.31
N GLY A 221 5.51 1.27 -9.17
CA GLY A 221 5.45 2.21 -8.06
C GLY A 221 6.64 3.17 -8.03
N ARG A 222 6.95 3.66 -6.82
CA ARG A 222 8.15 4.44 -6.51
C ARG A 222 8.67 4.05 -5.11
N PRO A 223 9.24 2.85 -4.98
CA PRO A 223 9.76 2.37 -3.69
C PRO A 223 10.79 3.33 -3.07
N PRO A 224 10.90 3.39 -1.76
CA PRO A 224 10.17 2.60 -0.75
C PRO A 224 8.80 3.20 -0.35
N LEU A 225 8.44 4.38 -0.86
CA LEU A 225 7.28 5.15 -0.35
C LEU A 225 5.98 4.80 -1.07
N ILE A 226 6.02 4.48 -2.36
CA ILE A 226 4.84 4.20 -3.17
C ILE A 226 4.95 2.78 -3.72
N PRO A 227 4.17 1.84 -3.19
CA PRO A 227 4.13 0.46 -3.72
C PRO A 227 3.67 0.42 -5.18
N GLY A 228 4.08 -0.60 -5.93
CA GLY A 228 3.53 -0.87 -7.24
C GLY A 228 2.03 -1.11 -7.18
N GLY A 229 1.28 -0.64 -8.19
CA GLY A 229 -0.17 -0.80 -8.24
C GLY A 229 -0.97 0.12 -7.30
N ALA A 230 -0.31 0.97 -6.50
CA ALA A 230 -0.98 1.84 -5.53
C ALA A 230 -1.83 2.93 -6.19
N THR A 231 -3.05 3.09 -5.71
CA THR A 231 -3.87 4.28 -5.96
C THR A 231 -3.41 5.40 -5.05
N LEU A 232 -3.23 6.59 -5.62
CA LEU A 232 -2.77 7.78 -4.91
C LEU A 232 -3.90 8.78 -4.72
N VAL A 233 -3.87 9.48 -3.59
CA VAL A 233 -4.80 10.55 -3.29
C VAL A 233 -4.00 11.84 -3.12
N PHE A 234 -4.33 12.85 -3.91
CA PHE A 234 -3.74 14.18 -3.78
C PHE A 234 -4.79 15.20 -3.41
N GLU A 235 -4.46 16.07 -2.47
CA GLU A 235 -5.10 17.36 -2.32
C GLU A 235 -4.17 18.41 -2.88
N ILE A 236 -4.65 19.22 -3.83
CA ILE A 236 -3.86 20.20 -4.56
C ILE A 236 -4.56 21.57 -4.46
N GLU A 237 -3.80 22.59 -4.11
CA GLU A 237 -4.20 23.97 -4.16
C GLU A 237 -3.41 24.66 -5.27
N LEU A 238 -4.09 25.13 -6.31
CA LEU A 238 -3.48 25.81 -7.46
C LEU A 238 -3.31 27.29 -7.14
N LEU A 239 -2.08 27.72 -6.91
CA LEU A 239 -1.77 29.10 -6.51
C LEU A 239 -1.59 30.02 -7.71
N GLU A 240 -0.86 29.55 -8.75
CA GLU A 240 -0.42 30.38 -9.84
C GLU A 240 -0.13 29.55 -11.10
N ILE A 241 -0.29 30.14 -12.27
CA ILE A 241 0.21 29.65 -13.55
C ILE A 241 1.34 30.59 -13.97
N GLU A 242 2.56 30.07 -14.16
CA GLU A 242 3.70 30.91 -14.55
C GLU A 242 3.51 31.49 -15.95
N GLY A 243 3.79 32.78 -16.07
CA GLY A 243 3.72 33.48 -17.35
C GLY A 243 2.33 33.98 -17.77
N HIS A 244 1.37 33.95 -16.85
CA HIS A 244 0.04 34.52 -17.03
C HIS A 244 -0.26 35.58 -16.00
#